data_8261ade289736cbfabd8772f3cfd820d
#
_entry.id   8261ade289736cbfabd8772f3cfd820d
#
_cell.length_a   1.000
_cell.length_b   1.000
_cell.length_c   1.000
_cell.angle_alpha   90.00
_cell.angle_beta   90.00
_cell.angle_gamma   90.00
#
_symmetry.space_group_name_H-M   'P 1'
#
loop_
_entity.id
_entity.type
_entity.pdbx_description
1 polymer ?
#
loop_
_entity_poly.entity_id
_entity_poly.type
_entity_poly.pdbx_seq_one_letter_code
_entity_poly.pdbx_strand_id
1 'polypeptide(L)'
;MFSIKRQIRKPYDFQSPLQGIFSYTKQLFPYAIIGLIGGDPMNAYLRIKEYNDSYTPTEKLIAEYILENDVLQDSAQVLGEKTNTSAAAIIRFSKKIGFKGFSDLKMNLAQSTKEEKQEVDLIFDVNDDIGTLVEKGCRLNMNTVLKTYQLINIDTLEASIDLLNNASTIYLFGVGGSSVIGLDIYQKLMRIGKKVIYNPDLHVQMTFTQSMDQNDAALIISYSGSTTGLVDVAKVLHEKQISFISITQINPNPISKLSNYSLKVPSEEKALRIGAISSRISSFVITDLLYYGVFKKNFEEHKKNLIDSKDNVSILKK
;
A
#
# COMPACT_ATOMS: atom_id res chain seq x y z
N MET A 1 42.50 -26.18 -34.47
CA MET A 1 41.55 -25.46 -35.34
C MET A 1 40.15 -25.95 -34.97
N PHE A 2 39.56 -25.42 -33.90
CA PHE A 2 38.22 -25.79 -33.42
C PHE A 2 37.29 -24.60 -33.62
N SER A 3 36.35 -24.76 -34.54
CA SER A 3 35.33 -23.78 -34.89
C SER A 3 34.17 -23.91 -33.93
N ILE A 4 33.96 -22.90 -33.06
CA ILE A 4 32.79 -22.81 -32.20
C ILE A 4 31.70 -22.05 -32.97
N LYS A 5 30.70 -22.77 -33.48
CA LYS A 5 29.47 -22.20 -34.04
C LYS A 5 28.66 -21.58 -32.89
N ARG A 6 28.54 -20.25 -32.88
CA ARG A 6 27.58 -19.52 -32.08
C ARG A 6 26.16 -19.88 -32.54
N GLN A 7 25.41 -20.57 -31.69
CA GLN A 7 23.97 -20.71 -31.86
C GLN A 7 23.31 -19.34 -31.52
N ILE A 8 22.83 -18.67 -32.54
CA ILE A 8 22.01 -17.48 -32.45
C ILE A 8 20.62 -17.96 -31.95
N ARG A 9 20.28 -17.68 -30.70
CA ARG A 9 18.90 -17.88 -30.18
C ARG A 9 17.97 -16.91 -30.92
N LYS A 10 16.92 -17.45 -31.55
CA LYS A 10 15.83 -16.68 -32.15
C LYS A 10 15.23 -15.71 -31.14
N PRO A 11 14.80 -14.49 -31.51
CA PRO A 11 14.11 -13.58 -30.63
C PRO A 11 12.80 -14.21 -30.19
N TYR A 12 12.49 -14.12 -28.91
CA TYR A 12 11.20 -14.52 -28.33
C TYR A 12 10.10 -13.67 -28.94
N ASP A 13 9.16 -14.34 -29.60
CA ASP A 13 7.96 -13.73 -30.17
C ASP A 13 6.97 -13.40 -29.02
N PHE A 14 6.81 -12.11 -28.73
CA PHE A 14 5.97 -11.57 -27.68
C PHE A 14 4.52 -11.31 -28.15
N GLN A 15 4.04 -12.05 -29.14
CA GLN A 15 2.63 -11.96 -29.54
C GLN A 15 1.82 -13.13 -28.96
N SER A 16 1.03 -12.78 -27.94
CA SER A 16 -0.02 -13.52 -27.25
C SER A 16 0.43 -14.54 -26.17
N PRO A 17 -0.21 -14.58 -24.97
CA PRO A 17 -1.66 -14.62 -24.74
C PRO A 17 -2.22 -13.63 -23.70
N LEU A 18 -1.74 -12.40 -23.63
CA LEU A 18 -2.18 -11.43 -22.60
C LEU A 18 -3.46 -10.66 -22.96
N GLN A 19 -3.90 -10.66 -24.21
CA GLN A 19 -5.13 -9.96 -24.60
C GLN A 19 -6.43 -10.62 -24.11
N GLY A 20 -6.43 -11.91 -23.79
CA GLY A 20 -7.60 -12.63 -23.28
C GLY A 20 -7.85 -12.46 -21.78
N ILE A 21 -6.87 -12.01 -21.01
CA ILE A 21 -6.94 -11.91 -19.55
C ILE A 21 -7.53 -10.57 -19.09
N PHE A 22 -7.39 -9.51 -19.89
CA PHE A 22 -7.75 -8.14 -19.48
C PHE A 22 -9.23 -7.76 -19.62
N SER A 23 -10.07 -8.54 -20.31
CA SER A 23 -11.48 -8.19 -20.49
C SER A 23 -12.42 -8.69 -19.37
N TYR A 24 -11.98 -9.60 -18.50
CA TYR A 24 -12.79 -10.21 -17.44
C TYR A 24 -12.47 -9.76 -16.01
N THR A 25 -11.59 -8.79 -15.79
CA THR A 25 -10.91 -8.63 -14.51
C THR A 25 -11.29 -7.42 -13.65
N LYS A 26 -12.33 -6.65 -13.96
CA LYS A 26 -12.75 -5.54 -13.05
C LYS A 26 -13.31 -6.00 -11.69
N GLN A 27 -13.65 -7.28 -11.52
CA GLN A 27 -14.22 -7.81 -10.26
C GLN A 27 -13.43 -8.97 -9.60
N LEU A 28 -12.41 -9.55 -10.24
CA LEU A 28 -11.80 -10.81 -9.78
C LEU A 28 -10.35 -10.71 -9.32
N PHE A 29 -9.68 -9.57 -9.50
CA PHE A 29 -8.25 -9.47 -9.26
C PHE A 29 -7.81 -9.69 -7.79
N PRO A 30 -8.53 -9.24 -6.76
CA PRO A 30 -8.16 -9.56 -5.39
C PRO A 30 -8.22 -11.07 -5.09
N TYR A 31 -9.16 -11.79 -5.73
CA TYR A 31 -9.40 -13.20 -5.48
C TYR A 31 -8.52 -14.16 -6.29
N ALA A 32 -8.06 -13.76 -7.47
CA ALA A 32 -7.23 -14.61 -8.34
C ALA A 32 -5.80 -14.80 -7.80
N ILE A 33 -5.24 -13.78 -7.16
CA ILE A 33 -3.93 -13.88 -6.51
C ILE A 33 -3.99 -14.80 -5.29
N ILE A 34 -5.09 -14.77 -4.53
CA ILE A 34 -5.32 -15.64 -3.37
C ILE A 34 -5.41 -17.12 -3.79
N GLY A 35 -6.05 -17.42 -4.92
CA GLY A 35 -6.13 -18.77 -5.47
C GLY A 35 -4.79 -19.34 -5.98
N LEU A 36 -3.88 -18.50 -6.42
CA LEU A 36 -2.56 -18.92 -6.90
C LEU A 36 -1.55 -19.18 -5.78
N ILE A 37 -1.76 -18.61 -4.60
CA ILE A 37 -0.80 -18.65 -3.48
C ILE A 37 -1.33 -19.47 -2.29
N GLY A 38 -2.57 -20.01 -2.36
CA GLY A 38 -3.17 -20.80 -1.29
C GLY A 38 -3.45 -20.00 0.00
N GLY A 39 -3.61 -18.68 -0.12
CA GLY A 39 -3.82 -17.79 1.03
C GLY A 39 -5.27 -17.54 1.35
N ASP A 40 -5.56 -17.48 2.63
CA ASP A 40 -6.86 -17.26 3.28
C ASP A 40 -7.51 -15.91 2.90
N PRO A 41 -8.84 -15.79 2.86
CA PRO A 41 -9.52 -14.54 2.54
C PRO A 41 -9.15 -13.44 3.54
N MET A 42 -9.10 -12.20 3.04
CA MET A 42 -8.75 -10.97 3.77
C MET A 42 -9.19 -11.02 5.24
N ASN A 43 -8.22 -10.88 6.15
CA ASN A 43 -8.41 -10.85 7.59
C ASN A 43 -9.56 -9.92 7.99
N ALA A 44 -10.45 -10.37 8.90
CA ALA A 44 -11.63 -9.64 9.32
C ALA A 44 -11.33 -8.24 9.88
N TYR A 45 -10.23 -8.08 10.63
CA TYR A 45 -9.79 -6.77 11.14
C TYR A 45 -9.42 -5.80 10.01
N LEU A 46 -8.74 -6.28 8.96
CA LEU A 46 -8.40 -5.44 7.80
C LEU A 46 -9.65 -5.00 7.05
N ARG A 47 -10.62 -5.91 6.85
CA ARG A 47 -11.90 -5.56 6.22
C ARG A 47 -12.68 -4.52 7.00
N ILE A 48 -12.78 -4.66 8.34
CA ILE A 48 -13.45 -3.66 9.17
C ILE A 48 -12.79 -2.28 9.01
N LYS A 49 -11.46 -2.22 8.94
CA LYS A 49 -10.72 -0.96 8.77
C LYS A 49 -10.83 -0.38 7.35
N GLU A 50 -10.84 -1.22 6.32
CA GLU A 50 -10.93 -0.80 4.92
C GLU A 50 -12.25 -0.07 4.61
N TYR A 51 -13.36 -0.59 5.13
CA TYR A 51 -14.68 -0.02 4.89
C TYR A 51 -15.01 1.20 5.77
N ASN A 52 -14.11 1.63 6.65
CA ASN A 52 -14.36 2.67 7.66
C ASN A 52 -14.91 3.99 7.07
N ASP A 53 -14.42 4.39 5.90
CA ASP A 53 -14.86 5.64 5.24
C ASP A 53 -16.27 5.55 4.64
N SER A 54 -16.80 4.33 4.45
CA SER A 54 -18.12 4.04 3.91
C SER A 54 -19.19 3.78 4.99
N TYR A 55 -18.82 3.82 6.27
CA TYR A 55 -19.72 3.50 7.36
C TYR A 55 -20.69 4.63 7.71
N THR A 56 -21.94 4.25 7.93
CA THR A 56 -22.92 5.09 8.64
C THR A 56 -22.48 5.29 10.12
N PRO A 57 -23.03 6.29 10.84
CA PRO A 57 -22.72 6.47 12.25
C PRO A 57 -22.93 5.21 13.10
N THR A 58 -24.01 4.44 12.84
CA THR A 58 -24.29 3.17 13.52
C THR A 58 -23.25 2.10 13.21
N GLU A 59 -22.83 1.99 11.96
CA GLU A 59 -21.80 1.02 11.53
C GLU A 59 -20.43 1.37 12.10
N LYS A 60 -20.12 2.66 12.28
CA LYS A 60 -18.89 3.09 12.96
C LYS A 60 -18.84 2.64 14.41
N LEU A 61 -19.92 2.78 15.15
CA LEU A 61 -20.01 2.30 16.53
C LEU A 61 -19.78 0.79 16.63
N ILE A 62 -20.36 0.02 15.71
CA ILE A 62 -20.16 -1.43 15.63
C ILE A 62 -18.70 -1.77 15.30
N ALA A 63 -18.12 -1.10 14.31
CA ALA A 63 -16.74 -1.31 13.86
C ALA A 63 -15.74 -1.00 14.99
N GLU A 64 -15.86 0.16 15.63
CA GLU A 64 -15.00 0.60 16.73
C GLU A 64 -15.08 -0.38 17.89
N TYR A 65 -16.30 -0.79 18.28
CA TYR A 65 -16.49 -1.75 19.38
C TYR A 65 -15.80 -3.08 19.09
N ILE A 66 -15.95 -3.64 17.87
CA ILE A 66 -15.32 -4.91 17.47
C ILE A 66 -13.78 -4.79 17.44
N LEU A 67 -13.24 -3.63 17.04
CA LEU A 67 -11.79 -3.41 16.98
C LEU A 67 -11.15 -3.27 18.37
N GLU A 68 -11.90 -2.80 19.36
CA GLU A 68 -11.40 -2.50 20.71
C GLU A 68 -11.70 -3.60 21.74
N ASN A 69 -12.66 -4.51 21.46
CA ASN A 69 -13.13 -5.49 22.42
C ASN A 69 -13.10 -6.92 21.87
N ASP A 70 -12.95 -7.89 22.76
CA ASP A 70 -13.14 -9.31 22.41
C ASP A 70 -14.64 -9.64 22.29
N VAL A 71 -15.09 -9.87 21.07
CA VAL A 71 -16.50 -10.17 20.75
C VAL A 71 -16.75 -11.65 20.39
N LEU A 72 -15.73 -12.51 20.57
CA LEU A 72 -15.79 -13.89 20.11
C LEU A 72 -16.89 -14.71 20.81
N GLN A 73 -17.20 -14.38 22.05
CA GLN A 73 -18.24 -15.04 22.84
C GLN A 73 -19.62 -14.39 22.68
N ASP A 74 -19.71 -13.20 22.08
CA ASP A 74 -20.96 -12.46 21.96
C ASP A 74 -21.88 -13.06 20.88
N SER A 75 -23.19 -13.04 21.13
CA SER A 75 -24.20 -13.20 20.09
C SER A 75 -24.43 -11.88 19.37
N ALA A 76 -25.06 -11.90 18.18
CA ALA A 76 -25.44 -10.67 17.48
C ALA A 76 -26.40 -9.80 18.35
N GLN A 77 -27.19 -10.41 19.21
CA GLN A 77 -28.07 -9.70 20.12
C GLN A 77 -27.27 -9.01 21.22
N VAL A 78 -26.36 -9.73 21.89
CA VAL A 78 -25.49 -9.18 22.94
C VAL A 78 -24.62 -8.06 22.41
N LEU A 79 -24.01 -8.24 21.22
CA LEU A 79 -23.23 -7.18 20.59
C LEU A 79 -24.10 -5.97 20.22
N GLY A 80 -25.33 -6.21 19.74
CA GLY A 80 -26.31 -5.15 19.48
C GLY A 80 -26.60 -4.31 20.72
N GLU A 81 -26.83 -4.97 21.87
CA GLU A 81 -27.03 -4.28 23.16
C GLU A 81 -25.80 -3.47 23.58
N LYS A 82 -24.59 -4.06 23.48
CA LYS A 82 -23.32 -3.40 23.84
C LYS A 82 -23.00 -2.18 22.98
N THR A 83 -23.41 -2.20 21.70
CA THR A 83 -23.19 -1.10 20.75
C THR A 83 -24.38 -0.15 20.62
N ASN A 84 -25.42 -0.34 21.45
CA ASN A 84 -26.67 0.42 21.39
C ASN A 84 -27.32 0.36 20.00
N THR A 85 -27.28 -0.83 19.36
CA THR A 85 -27.84 -1.12 18.04
C THR A 85 -28.72 -2.39 18.10
N SER A 86 -29.18 -2.90 16.98
CA SER A 86 -29.95 -4.14 16.91
C SER A 86 -29.15 -5.32 16.39
N ALA A 87 -29.53 -6.54 16.74
CA ALA A 87 -28.96 -7.76 16.17
C ALA A 87 -29.00 -7.77 14.63
N ALA A 88 -30.06 -7.21 14.04
CA ALA A 88 -30.19 -7.05 12.60
C ALA A 88 -29.16 -6.09 12.01
N ALA A 89 -28.78 -5.04 12.75
CA ALA A 89 -27.71 -4.10 12.34
C ALA A 89 -26.35 -4.80 12.33
N ILE A 90 -26.05 -5.62 13.34
CA ILE A 90 -24.81 -6.42 13.41
C ILE A 90 -24.70 -7.37 12.23
N ILE A 91 -25.80 -8.07 11.88
CA ILE A 91 -25.81 -9.01 10.74
C ILE A 91 -25.64 -8.26 9.42
N ARG A 92 -26.31 -7.11 9.24
CA ARG A 92 -26.13 -6.27 8.02
C ARG A 92 -24.71 -5.73 7.90
N PHE A 93 -24.14 -5.24 9.01
CA PHE A 93 -22.75 -4.79 9.07
C PHE A 93 -21.80 -5.89 8.60
N SER A 94 -21.92 -7.11 9.16
CA SER A 94 -21.10 -8.26 8.78
C SER A 94 -21.21 -8.59 7.28
N LYS A 95 -22.42 -8.52 6.73
CA LYS A 95 -22.65 -8.76 5.29
C LYS A 95 -22.08 -7.64 4.42
N LYS A 96 -22.17 -6.38 4.84
CA LYS A 96 -21.63 -5.22 4.12
C LYS A 96 -20.12 -5.34 3.93
N ILE A 97 -19.40 -5.82 4.95
CA ILE A 97 -17.94 -6.02 4.87
C ILE A 97 -17.55 -7.39 4.28
N GLY A 98 -18.50 -8.09 3.64
CA GLY A 98 -18.25 -9.26 2.81
C GLY A 98 -18.27 -10.62 3.52
N PHE A 99 -18.79 -10.71 4.77
CA PHE A 99 -19.02 -11.98 5.46
C PHE A 99 -20.47 -12.49 5.25
N LYS A 100 -20.67 -13.79 5.39
CA LYS A 100 -22.01 -14.39 5.26
C LYS A 100 -22.98 -13.94 6.38
N GLY A 101 -22.43 -13.49 7.51
CA GLY A 101 -23.15 -13.02 8.68
C GLY A 101 -22.21 -12.90 9.89
N PHE A 102 -22.75 -12.56 11.07
CA PHE A 102 -21.94 -12.31 12.27
C PHE A 102 -21.16 -13.55 12.75
N SER A 103 -21.71 -14.76 12.60
CA SER A 103 -21.00 -16.01 12.96
C SER A 103 -19.79 -16.24 12.06
N ASP A 104 -19.88 -15.95 10.77
CA ASP A 104 -18.78 -16.02 9.82
C ASP A 104 -17.72 -14.93 10.12
N LEU A 105 -18.15 -13.71 10.40
CA LEU A 105 -17.26 -12.64 10.88
C LEU A 105 -16.50 -13.05 12.16
N LYS A 106 -17.18 -13.61 13.16
CA LYS A 106 -16.54 -14.08 14.40
C LYS A 106 -15.52 -15.18 14.16
N MET A 107 -15.81 -16.13 13.29
CA MET A 107 -14.87 -17.20 12.94
C MET A 107 -13.60 -16.63 12.32
N ASN A 108 -13.73 -15.65 11.42
CA ASN A 108 -12.60 -14.97 10.82
C ASN A 108 -11.85 -14.07 11.81
N LEU A 109 -12.54 -13.40 12.74
CA LEU A 109 -11.91 -12.66 13.84
C LEU A 109 -11.11 -13.60 14.75
N ALA A 110 -11.64 -14.79 15.06
CA ALA A 110 -10.95 -15.76 15.91
C ALA A 110 -9.67 -16.30 15.25
N GLN A 111 -9.70 -16.55 13.95
CA GLN A 111 -8.51 -16.91 13.18
C GLN A 111 -7.49 -15.76 13.16
N SER A 112 -7.95 -14.56 12.82
CA SER A 112 -7.13 -13.35 12.82
C SER A 112 -6.48 -13.05 14.16
N THR A 113 -7.23 -13.21 15.27
CA THR A 113 -6.71 -12.98 16.63
C THR A 113 -5.64 -14.00 17.00
N LYS A 114 -5.77 -15.26 16.54
CA LYS A 114 -4.72 -16.26 16.75
C LYS A 114 -3.46 -15.94 15.96
N GLU A 115 -3.61 -15.51 14.71
CA GLU A 115 -2.50 -15.09 13.85
C GLU A 115 -1.85 -13.82 14.38
N GLU A 116 -2.63 -12.79 14.77
CA GLU A 116 -2.10 -11.56 15.33
C GLU A 116 -1.39 -11.77 16.68
N LYS A 117 -1.91 -12.65 17.55
CA LYS A 117 -1.21 -13.00 18.81
C LYS A 117 0.12 -13.74 18.56
N GLN A 118 0.21 -14.54 17.49
CA GLN A 118 1.46 -15.20 17.12
C GLN A 118 2.41 -14.27 16.35
N GLU A 119 1.90 -13.39 15.48
CA GLU A 119 2.71 -12.42 14.73
C GLU A 119 3.17 -11.23 15.58
N VAL A 120 2.37 -10.84 16.57
CA VAL A 120 2.65 -9.66 17.42
C VAL A 120 3.71 -9.94 18.47
N ASP A 121 3.93 -11.17 18.83
CA ASP A 121 4.83 -11.46 19.94
C ASP A 121 6.30 -11.62 19.55
N LEU A 122 6.68 -11.90 18.29
CA LEU A 122 8.10 -12.11 18.03
C LEU A 122 8.45 -12.03 16.55
N ILE A 123 9.09 -10.94 16.11
CA ILE A 123 9.91 -10.99 14.90
C ILE A 123 10.99 -12.08 15.10
N PHE A 124 11.58 -12.18 16.29
CA PHE A 124 12.48 -13.25 16.69
C PHE A 124 12.54 -13.39 18.23
N ASP A 125 12.94 -14.55 18.71
CA ASP A 125 13.34 -14.81 20.10
C ASP A 125 14.87 -14.82 20.19
N VAL A 126 15.41 -14.44 21.35
CA VAL A 126 16.87 -14.42 21.58
C VAL A 126 17.50 -15.81 21.39
N ASN A 127 16.72 -16.87 21.57
CA ASN A 127 17.14 -18.26 21.44
C ASN A 127 16.89 -18.85 20.03
N ASP A 128 16.33 -18.07 19.10
CA ASP A 128 16.12 -18.55 17.73
C ASP A 128 17.46 -18.86 17.06
N ASP A 129 17.56 -20.02 16.45
CA ASP A 129 18.66 -20.30 15.55
C ASP A 129 18.50 -19.56 14.21
N ILE A 130 19.53 -19.55 13.40
CA ILE A 130 19.53 -18.84 12.10
C ILE A 130 18.46 -19.41 11.16
N GLY A 131 18.18 -20.72 11.18
CA GLY A 131 17.14 -21.33 10.36
C GLY A 131 15.75 -20.80 10.73
N THR A 132 15.46 -20.73 12.02
CA THR A 132 14.24 -20.15 12.57
C THR A 132 14.10 -18.65 12.21
N LEU A 133 15.19 -17.87 12.30
CA LEU A 133 15.19 -16.47 11.87
C LEU A 133 14.84 -16.30 10.37
N VAL A 134 15.41 -17.15 9.51
CA VAL A 134 15.12 -17.14 8.08
C VAL A 134 13.63 -17.45 7.83
N GLU A 135 13.09 -18.47 8.50
CA GLU A 135 11.68 -18.85 8.35
C GLU A 135 10.73 -17.72 8.80
N LYS A 136 10.96 -17.15 10.00
CA LYS A 136 10.18 -16.04 10.55
C LYS A 136 10.25 -14.80 9.67
N GLY A 137 11.44 -14.44 9.19
CA GLY A 137 11.64 -13.31 8.28
C GLY A 137 10.93 -13.51 6.93
N CYS A 138 11.01 -14.71 6.35
CA CYS A 138 10.29 -15.05 5.13
C CYS A 138 8.78 -14.93 5.31
N ARG A 139 8.23 -15.49 6.38
CA ARG A 139 6.79 -15.42 6.70
C ARG A 139 6.32 -14.00 6.89
N LEU A 140 7.04 -13.19 7.66
CA LEU A 140 6.73 -11.77 7.85
C LEU A 140 6.65 -11.02 6.51
N ASN A 141 7.70 -11.16 5.68
CA ASN A 141 7.78 -10.46 4.40
C ASN A 141 6.65 -10.87 3.45
N MET A 142 6.38 -12.19 3.33
CA MET A 142 5.31 -12.71 2.49
C MET A 142 3.94 -12.20 2.96
N ASN A 143 3.65 -12.26 4.25
CA ASN A 143 2.39 -11.77 4.81
C ASN A 143 2.22 -10.27 4.60
N THR A 144 3.27 -9.48 4.81
CA THR A 144 3.24 -8.03 4.57
C THR A 144 2.91 -7.70 3.11
N VAL A 145 3.54 -8.41 2.16
CA VAL A 145 3.25 -8.24 0.73
C VAL A 145 1.81 -8.61 0.42
N LEU A 146 1.34 -9.78 0.87
CA LEU A 146 -0.03 -10.25 0.63
C LEU A 146 -1.07 -9.29 1.20
N LYS A 147 -0.94 -8.89 2.46
CA LYS A 147 -1.83 -7.93 3.12
C LYS A 147 -1.83 -6.57 2.40
N THR A 148 -0.69 -6.14 1.88
CA THR A 148 -0.62 -4.89 1.11
C THR A 148 -1.45 -4.98 -0.17
N TYR A 149 -1.32 -6.06 -0.94
CA TYR A 149 -2.13 -6.25 -2.16
C TYR A 149 -3.63 -6.35 -1.85
N GLN A 150 -4.01 -6.93 -0.71
CA GLN A 150 -5.41 -7.00 -0.27
C GLN A 150 -6.03 -5.63 0.06
N LEU A 151 -5.21 -4.63 0.44
CA LEU A 151 -5.66 -3.27 0.75
C LEU A 151 -5.73 -2.35 -0.47
N ILE A 152 -5.32 -2.81 -1.65
CA ILE A 152 -5.31 -1.97 -2.85
C ILE A 152 -6.74 -1.74 -3.34
N ASN A 153 -7.17 -0.49 -3.28
CA ASN A 153 -8.34 -0.02 -4.01
C ASN A 153 -7.92 0.38 -5.44
N ILE A 154 -8.44 -0.32 -6.44
CA ILE A 154 -8.03 -0.14 -7.84
C ILE A 154 -8.35 1.26 -8.35
N ASP A 155 -9.54 1.79 -8.04
CA ASP A 155 -9.96 3.12 -8.52
C ASP A 155 -9.08 4.22 -7.92
N THR A 156 -8.74 4.11 -6.63
CA THR A 156 -7.81 5.04 -5.95
C THR A 156 -6.40 4.94 -6.52
N LEU A 157 -5.93 3.73 -6.83
CA LEU A 157 -4.61 3.53 -7.43
C LEU A 157 -4.57 4.11 -8.85
N GLU A 158 -5.59 3.88 -9.67
CA GLU A 158 -5.70 4.43 -11.03
C GLU A 158 -5.71 5.96 -11.02
N ALA A 159 -6.53 6.57 -10.15
CA ALA A 159 -6.58 8.03 -9.99
C ALA A 159 -5.24 8.60 -9.49
N SER A 160 -4.54 7.88 -8.61
CA SER A 160 -3.18 8.26 -8.15
C SER A 160 -2.16 8.21 -9.30
N ILE A 161 -2.23 7.18 -10.14
CA ILE A 161 -1.36 7.05 -11.32
C ILE A 161 -1.63 8.19 -12.29
N ASP A 162 -2.89 8.53 -12.53
CA ASP A 162 -3.26 9.63 -13.42
C ASP A 162 -2.78 10.98 -12.89
N LEU A 163 -2.90 11.22 -11.60
CA LEU A 163 -2.37 12.42 -10.97
C LEU A 163 -0.85 12.55 -11.20
N LEU A 164 -0.07 11.50 -10.92
CA LEU A 164 1.39 11.52 -11.13
C LEU A 164 1.76 11.62 -12.62
N ASN A 165 0.99 10.97 -13.48
CA ASN A 165 1.27 11.01 -14.92
C ASN A 165 1.08 12.40 -15.51
N ASN A 166 0.06 13.14 -15.08
CA ASN A 166 -0.33 14.43 -15.62
C ASN A 166 0.38 15.61 -14.93
N ALA A 167 1.05 15.39 -13.80
CA ALA A 167 1.74 16.45 -13.07
C ALA A 167 2.89 17.05 -13.86
N SER A 168 3.02 18.39 -13.79
CA SER A 168 4.17 19.14 -14.31
C SER A 168 5.45 18.80 -13.56
N THR A 169 5.37 18.74 -12.23
CA THR A 169 6.43 18.30 -11.33
C THR A 169 5.85 17.43 -10.20
N ILE A 170 6.56 16.38 -9.84
CA ILE A 170 6.19 15.50 -8.72
C ILE A 170 7.11 15.84 -7.53
N TYR A 171 6.51 16.18 -6.40
CA TYR A 171 7.23 16.45 -5.16
C TYR A 171 7.07 15.31 -4.18
N LEU A 172 8.19 14.80 -3.67
CA LEU A 172 8.20 13.65 -2.76
C LEU A 172 8.53 14.09 -1.34
N PHE A 173 7.69 13.65 -0.40
CA PHE A 173 7.79 13.95 1.03
C PHE A 173 7.87 12.64 1.82
N GLY A 174 8.84 12.58 2.74
CA GLY A 174 9.01 11.43 3.62
C GLY A 174 10.30 11.54 4.42
N VAL A 175 10.31 11.01 5.64
CA VAL A 175 11.44 11.10 6.55
C VAL A 175 11.81 9.73 7.11
N GLY A 176 13.04 9.55 7.60
CA GLY A 176 13.52 8.31 8.19
C GLY A 176 13.41 7.12 7.22
N GLY A 177 12.76 6.03 7.65
CA GLY A 177 12.55 4.86 6.78
C GLY A 177 11.75 5.16 5.52
N SER A 178 10.80 6.11 5.58
CA SER A 178 10.02 6.53 4.41
C SER A 178 10.84 7.32 3.39
N SER A 179 11.92 7.99 3.81
CA SER A 179 12.80 8.70 2.88
C SER A 179 13.53 7.74 1.92
N VAL A 180 13.79 6.50 2.35
CA VAL A 180 14.39 5.46 1.49
C VAL A 180 13.46 5.10 0.33
N ILE A 181 12.16 4.99 0.61
CA ILE A 181 11.14 4.72 -0.42
C ILE A 181 11.01 5.93 -1.34
N GLY A 182 11.05 7.15 -0.78
CA GLY A 182 11.06 8.39 -1.55
C GLY A 182 12.23 8.46 -2.52
N LEU A 183 13.44 8.08 -2.09
CA LEU A 183 14.63 8.02 -2.95
C LEU A 183 14.48 6.98 -4.07
N ASP A 184 13.94 5.82 -3.79
CA ASP A 184 13.75 4.75 -4.78
C ASP A 184 12.78 5.19 -5.90
N ILE A 185 11.59 5.68 -5.55
CA ILE A 185 10.62 6.14 -6.55
C ILE A 185 11.12 7.39 -7.29
N TYR A 186 11.87 8.29 -6.62
CA TYR A 186 12.55 9.42 -7.25
C TYR A 186 13.44 8.96 -8.40
N GLN A 187 14.33 8.00 -8.14
CA GLN A 187 15.25 7.47 -9.15
C GLN A 187 14.51 6.79 -10.31
N LYS A 188 13.46 6.03 -10.01
CA LYS A 188 12.64 5.34 -11.01
C LYS A 188 11.93 6.32 -11.94
N LEU A 189 11.25 7.32 -11.39
CA LEU A 189 10.49 8.32 -12.16
C LEU A 189 11.42 9.23 -12.98
N MET A 190 12.56 9.66 -12.42
CA MET A 190 13.56 10.45 -13.15
C MET A 190 14.07 9.73 -14.41
N ARG A 191 14.29 8.42 -14.33
CA ARG A 191 14.80 7.62 -15.46
C ARG A 191 13.81 7.50 -16.62
N ILE A 192 12.53 7.70 -16.37
CA ILE A 192 11.49 7.73 -17.42
C ILE A 192 11.12 9.15 -17.87
N GLY A 193 11.90 10.15 -17.47
CA GLY A 193 11.75 11.52 -17.92
C GLY A 193 10.77 12.39 -17.13
N LYS A 194 10.23 11.90 -16.00
CA LYS A 194 9.38 12.74 -15.12
C LYS A 194 10.25 13.76 -14.37
N LYS A 195 9.73 14.97 -14.21
CA LYS A 195 10.32 15.99 -13.33
C LYS A 195 9.95 15.66 -11.89
N VAL A 196 10.94 15.37 -11.07
CA VAL A 196 10.72 14.97 -9.67
C VAL A 196 11.65 15.78 -8.76
N ILE A 197 11.11 16.28 -7.67
CA ILE A 197 11.85 16.97 -6.62
C ILE A 197 11.80 16.15 -5.35
N TYR A 198 12.97 15.87 -4.80
CA TYR A 198 13.13 15.09 -3.57
C TYR A 198 14.35 15.59 -2.78
N ASN A 199 14.22 15.63 -1.46
CA ASN A 199 15.32 15.83 -0.52
C ASN A 199 15.00 15.06 0.78
N PRO A 200 15.96 14.39 1.45
CA PRO A 200 15.70 13.67 2.70
C PRO A 200 15.48 14.57 3.92
N ASP A 201 15.90 15.84 3.85
CA ASP A 201 15.76 16.82 4.94
C ASP A 201 14.36 17.43 4.96
N LEU A 202 13.68 17.32 6.11
CA LEU A 202 12.30 17.80 6.28
C LEU A 202 12.17 19.33 6.14
N HIS A 203 13.17 20.09 6.58
CA HIS A 203 13.13 21.55 6.44
C HIS A 203 13.19 21.96 4.98
N VAL A 204 14.03 21.28 4.19
CA VAL A 204 14.10 21.48 2.74
C VAL A 204 12.78 21.05 2.09
N GLN A 205 12.21 19.90 2.48
CA GLN A 205 10.90 19.46 1.98
C GLN A 205 9.82 20.52 2.21
N MET A 206 9.78 21.14 3.39
CA MET A 206 8.80 22.19 3.69
C MET A 206 8.96 23.40 2.74
N THR A 207 10.19 23.76 2.33
CA THR A 207 10.39 24.85 1.38
C THR A 207 9.83 24.56 -0.01
N PHE A 208 9.70 23.29 -0.41
CA PHE A 208 9.09 22.92 -1.70
C PHE A 208 7.67 23.47 -1.85
N THR A 209 6.92 23.53 -0.76
CA THR A 209 5.53 24.00 -0.79
C THR A 209 5.40 25.45 -1.27
N GLN A 210 6.48 26.24 -1.25
CA GLN A 210 6.47 27.62 -1.75
C GLN A 210 6.42 27.68 -3.27
N SER A 211 7.12 26.77 -3.96
CA SER A 211 7.25 26.77 -5.42
C SER A 211 6.18 25.91 -6.12
N MET A 212 5.39 25.15 -5.37
CA MET A 212 4.34 24.27 -5.92
C MET A 212 3.11 25.07 -6.34
N ASP A 213 2.52 24.65 -7.47
CA ASP A 213 1.22 25.12 -7.97
C ASP A 213 0.24 23.98 -8.25
N GLN A 214 -0.95 24.31 -8.76
CA GLN A 214 -2.03 23.33 -8.99
C GLN A 214 -1.77 22.37 -10.16
N ASN A 215 -0.73 22.59 -10.97
CA ASN A 215 -0.29 21.69 -12.03
C ASN A 215 0.69 20.62 -11.52
N ASP A 216 1.16 20.77 -10.28
CA ASP A 216 2.07 19.85 -9.64
C ASP A 216 1.31 18.77 -8.84
N ALA A 217 2.01 17.71 -8.49
CA ALA A 217 1.50 16.68 -7.61
C ALA A 217 2.49 16.39 -6.48
N ALA A 218 1.97 16.03 -5.30
CA ALA A 218 2.79 15.55 -4.22
C ALA A 218 2.50 14.08 -3.90
N LEU A 219 3.54 13.36 -3.44
CA LEU A 219 3.45 12.04 -2.82
C LEU A 219 4.04 12.12 -1.41
N ILE A 220 3.20 11.96 -0.40
CA ILE A 220 3.60 11.93 1.00
C ILE A 220 3.67 10.49 1.47
N ILE A 221 4.85 10.02 1.87
CA ILE A 221 5.08 8.68 2.40
C ILE A 221 5.30 8.80 3.91
N SER A 222 4.32 8.36 4.70
CA SER A 222 4.37 8.41 6.16
C SER A 222 3.59 7.23 6.75
N TYR A 223 4.29 6.21 7.20
CA TYR A 223 3.64 5.01 7.73
C TYR A 223 2.59 5.33 8.81
N SER A 224 2.95 6.11 9.83
CA SER A 224 2.01 6.50 10.88
C SER A 224 0.92 7.48 10.41
N GLY A 225 1.21 8.26 9.34
CA GLY A 225 0.36 9.35 8.89
C GLY A 225 0.22 10.51 9.89
N SER A 226 1.07 10.55 10.93
CA SER A 226 1.01 11.51 12.03
C SER A 226 2.35 12.19 12.35
N THR A 227 3.37 12.03 11.52
CA THR A 227 4.65 12.73 11.65
C THR A 227 4.42 14.23 11.53
N THR A 228 4.64 15.00 12.60
CA THR A 228 4.23 16.41 12.73
C THR A 228 4.57 17.26 11.53
N GLY A 229 5.83 17.29 11.11
CA GLY A 229 6.24 18.13 9.96
C GLY A 229 5.62 17.68 8.63
N LEU A 230 5.33 16.39 8.43
CA LEU A 230 4.63 15.91 7.23
C LEU A 230 3.13 16.21 7.30
N VAL A 231 2.55 16.25 8.50
CA VAL A 231 1.17 16.76 8.71
C VAL A 231 1.10 18.23 8.35
N ASP A 232 2.08 19.03 8.72
CA ASP A 232 2.11 20.45 8.37
C ASP A 232 2.30 20.67 6.87
N VAL A 233 3.15 19.89 6.20
CA VAL A 233 3.20 19.84 4.71
C VAL A 233 1.81 19.54 4.15
N ALA A 234 1.13 18.49 4.63
CA ALA A 234 -0.20 18.10 4.13
C ALA A 234 -1.24 19.21 4.30
N LYS A 235 -1.22 19.95 5.42
CA LYS A 235 -2.10 21.12 5.63
C LYS A 235 -1.83 22.21 4.60
N VAL A 236 -0.57 22.58 4.39
CA VAL A 236 -0.20 23.62 3.42
C VAL A 236 -0.62 23.22 2.00
N LEU A 237 -0.41 21.95 1.59
CA LEU A 237 -0.84 21.47 0.29
C LEU A 237 -2.37 21.53 0.15
N HIS A 238 -3.10 21.13 1.18
CA HIS A 238 -4.56 21.18 1.21
C HIS A 238 -5.09 22.61 1.11
N GLU A 239 -4.53 23.56 1.87
CA GLU A 239 -4.89 24.98 1.84
C GLU A 239 -4.61 25.62 0.49
N LYS A 240 -3.51 25.25 -0.16
CA LYS A 240 -3.14 25.71 -1.52
C LYS A 240 -3.91 24.97 -2.64
N GLN A 241 -4.75 24.00 -2.31
CA GLN A 241 -5.47 23.14 -3.27
C GLN A 241 -4.52 22.39 -4.23
N ILE A 242 -3.33 22.02 -3.75
CA ILE A 242 -2.37 21.19 -4.49
C ILE A 242 -2.74 19.74 -4.23
N SER A 243 -2.98 19.00 -5.33
CA SER A 243 -3.36 17.58 -5.24
C SER A 243 -2.21 16.71 -4.75
N PHE A 244 -2.50 15.84 -3.79
CA PHE A 244 -1.50 14.92 -3.29
C PHE A 244 -2.03 13.53 -2.93
N ILE A 245 -1.13 12.57 -3.05
CA ILE A 245 -1.30 11.17 -2.68
C ILE A 245 -0.65 10.94 -1.32
N SER A 246 -1.29 10.18 -0.45
CA SER A 246 -0.68 9.70 0.78
C SER A 246 -0.48 8.17 0.75
N ILE A 247 0.68 7.69 1.22
CA ILE A 247 0.92 6.29 1.56
C ILE A 247 1.05 6.21 3.08
N THR A 248 0.02 5.66 3.75
CA THR A 248 -0.05 5.59 5.21
C THR A 248 -0.63 4.26 5.66
N GLN A 249 -0.43 3.91 6.93
CA GLN A 249 -1.13 2.76 7.51
C GLN A 249 -2.65 2.91 7.40
N ILE A 250 -3.36 1.78 7.42
CA ILE A 250 -4.81 1.70 7.22
C ILE A 250 -5.62 2.48 8.28
N ASN A 251 -5.09 2.65 9.49
CA ASN A 251 -5.79 3.37 10.55
C ASN A 251 -5.99 4.85 10.18
N PRO A 252 -7.13 5.46 10.57
CA PRO A 252 -7.38 6.87 10.35
C PRO A 252 -6.23 7.74 10.90
N ASN A 253 -5.76 8.67 10.09
CA ASN A 253 -4.64 9.52 10.46
C ASN A 253 -4.75 10.90 9.81
N PRO A 254 -4.07 11.93 10.35
CA PRO A 254 -4.18 13.31 9.86
C PRO A 254 -3.84 13.47 8.38
N ILE A 255 -2.78 12.81 7.88
CA ILE A 255 -2.34 12.98 6.48
C ILE A 255 -3.34 12.37 5.52
N SER A 256 -3.85 11.15 5.80
CA SER A 256 -4.82 10.49 4.93
C SER A 256 -6.15 11.22 4.84
N LYS A 257 -6.54 11.96 5.88
CA LYS A 257 -7.77 12.78 5.88
C LYS A 257 -7.68 14.00 4.98
N LEU A 258 -6.47 14.52 4.75
CA LEU A 258 -6.22 15.72 3.94
C LEU A 258 -5.89 15.38 2.49
N SER A 259 -5.47 14.14 2.20
CA SER A 259 -5.05 13.74 0.86
C SER A 259 -6.21 13.56 -0.10
N ASN A 260 -5.99 13.85 -1.38
CA ASN A 260 -6.94 13.58 -2.45
C ASN A 260 -7.08 12.06 -2.69
N TYR A 261 -5.96 11.33 -2.60
CA TYR A 261 -5.92 9.88 -2.74
C TYR A 261 -5.11 9.27 -1.61
N SER A 262 -5.69 8.32 -0.89
CA SER A 262 -5.04 7.61 0.22
C SER A 262 -4.80 6.16 -0.16
N LEU A 263 -3.54 5.80 -0.38
CA LEU A 263 -3.09 4.43 -0.59
C LEU A 263 -2.67 3.85 0.76
N LYS A 264 -3.32 2.76 1.15
CA LYS A 264 -3.22 2.21 2.51
C LYS A 264 -2.25 1.04 2.55
N VAL A 265 -1.48 0.95 3.63
CA VAL A 265 -0.60 -0.18 3.94
C VAL A 265 -1.01 -0.83 5.28
N PRO A 266 -0.69 -2.11 5.52
CA PRO A 266 -1.04 -2.79 6.77
C PRO A 266 -0.47 -2.09 7.99
N SER A 267 -1.22 -2.13 9.11
CA SER A 267 -0.78 -1.60 10.41
C SER A 267 -0.21 -2.73 11.26
N GLU A 268 1.01 -3.18 10.94
CA GLU A 268 1.67 -4.33 11.61
C GLU A 268 2.77 -3.92 12.59
N GLU A 269 3.34 -2.72 12.43
CA GLU A 269 4.46 -2.28 13.26
C GLU A 269 3.99 -1.54 14.51
N LYS A 270 4.48 -1.95 15.68
CA LYS A 270 4.27 -1.25 16.94
C LYS A 270 5.10 0.04 17.01
N ALA A 271 4.77 0.93 17.95
CA ALA A 271 5.52 2.16 18.19
C ALA A 271 6.98 1.87 18.56
N LEU A 272 7.23 0.85 19.40
CA LEU A 272 8.58 0.34 19.69
C LEU A 272 8.87 -0.84 18.77
N ARG A 273 9.67 -0.60 17.75
CA ARG A 273 10.05 -1.57 16.72
C ARG A 273 11.56 -1.60 16.52
N ILE A 274 12.08 -2.77 16.12
CA ILE A 274 13.51 -2.95 15.83
C ILE A 274 13.93 -2.12 14.62
N GLY A 275 13.00 -1.89 13.67
CA GLY A 275 13.23 -1.11 12.47
C GLY A 275 11.98 -1.05 11.60
N ALA A 276 11.99 -0.19 10.58
CA ALA A 276 10.95 -0.09 9.57
C ALA A 276 11.10 -1.25 8.58
N ILE A 277 10.58 -2.44 8.88
CA ILE A 277 10.68 -3.64 8.03
C ILE A 277 9.40 -3.76 7.20
N SER A 278 8.27 -4.09 7.81
CA SER A 278 6.99 -4.28 7.14
C SER A 278 6.48 -3.00 6.49
N SER A 279 6.58 -1.86 7.17
CA SER A 279 6.19 -0.55 6.63
C SER A 279 6.98 -0.19 5.37
N ARG A 280 8.25 -0.53 5.31
CA ARG A 280 9.10 -0.29 4.14
C ARG A 280 8.71 -1.20 2.98
N ILE A 281 8.55 -2.52 3.23
CA ILE A 281 8.15 -3.49 2.21
C ILE A 281 6.80 -3.12 1.60
N SER A 282 5.80 -2.85 2.44
CA SER A 282 4.47 -2.47 1.97
C SER A 282 4.48 -1.17 1.16
N SER A 283 5.27 -0.18 1.57
CA SER A 283 5.40 1.08 0.82
C SER A 283 6.09 0.88 -0.52
N PHE A 284 7.10 -0.01 -0.63
CA PHE A 284 7.71 -0.38 -1.90
C PHE A 284 6.70 -1.04 -2.85
N VAL A 285 5.85 -1.95 -2.38
CA VAL A 285 4.79 -2.55 -3.20
C VAL A 285 3.91 -1.47 -3.82
N ILE A 286 3.46 -0.49 -3.03
CA ILE A 286 2.61 0.60 -3.52
C ILE A 286 3.36 1.49 -4.52
N THR A 287 4.61 1.90 -4.22
CA THR A 287 5.36 2.78 -5.12
C THR A 287 5.76 2.09 -6.41
N ASP A 288 5.99 0.78 -6.40
CA ASP A 288 6.23 -0.01 -7.62
C ASP A 288 4.98 -0.06 -8.51
N LEU A 289 3.80 -0.22 -7.93
CA LEU A 289 2.54 -0.18 -8.69
C LEU A 289 2.28 1.20 -9.30
N LEU A 290 2.53 2.27 -8.55
CA LEU A 290 2.47 3.64 -9.07
C LEU A 290 3.43 3.83 -10.24
N TYR A 291 4.68 3.40 -10.08
CA TYR A 291 5.68 3.48 -11.14
C TYR A 291 5.28 2.68 -12.39
N TYR A 292 4.83 1.41 -12.24
CA TYR A 292 4.37 0.60 -13.38
C TYR A 292 3.18 1.26 -14.08
N GLY A 293 2.25 1.83 -13.32
CA GLY A 293 1.09 2.53 -13.87
C GLY A 293 1.50 3.77 -14.67
N VAL A 294 2.35 4.64 -14.11
CA VAL A 294 2.87 5.82 -14.80
C VAL A 294 3.66 5.39 -16.06
N PHE A 295 4.53 4.38 -15.94
CA PHE A 295 5.30 3.87 -17.08
C PHE A 295 4.39 3.41 -18.22
N LYS A 296 3.30 2.70 -17.89
CA LYS A 296 2.34 2.18 -18.86
C LYS A 296 1.57 3.28 -19.60
N LYS A 297 1.25 4.42 -18.94
CA LYS A 297 0.44 5.50 -19.53
C LYS A 297 1.06 6.10 -20.81
N ASN A 298 2.38 6.29 -20.82
CA ASN A 298 3.13 6.82 -21.98
C ASN A 298 4.27 5.87 -22.36
N PHE A 299 3.93 4.60 -22.62
CA PHE A 299 4.86 3.49 -22.72
C PHE A 299 6.04 3.72 -23.67
N GLU A 300 5.79 4.16 -24.91
CA GLU A 300 6.86 4.33 -25.91
C GLU A 300 7.82 5.48 -25.54
N GLU A 301 7.29 6.59 -25.03
CA GLU A 301 8.09 7.73 -24.56
C GLU A 301 8.94 7.33 -23.35
N HIS A 302 8.30 6.74 -22.33
CA HIS A 302 8.99 6.32 -21.11
C HIS A 302 10.06 5.24 -21.38
N LYS A 303 9.78 4.31 -22.31
CA LYS A 303 10.75 3.32 -22.76
C LYS A 303 11.95 3.95 -23.45
N LYS A 304 11.72 4.94 -24.32
CA LYS A 304 12.81 5.70 -24.96
C LYS A 304 13.64 6.41 -23.90
N ASN A 305 13.03 7.16 -23.00
CA ASN A 305 13.72 7.88 -21.93
C ASN A 305 14.54 6.95 -21.02
N LEU A 306 14.01 5.74 -20.74
CA LEU A 306 14.73 4.74 -19.97
C LEU A 306 16.00 4.24 -20.68
N ILE A 307 15.95 4.04 -22.00
CA ILE A 307 17.08 3.64 -22.83
C ILE A 307 18.13 4.77 -22.85
N ASP A 308 17.69 6.00 -23.16
CA ASP A 308 18.56 7.19 -23.22
C ASP A 308 19.23 7.43 -21.85
N SER A 309 18.50 7.27 -20.75
CA SER A 309 19.05 7.35 -19.38
C SER A 309 20.14 6.31 -19.13
N LYS A 310 19.95 5.07 -19.60
CA LYS A 310 20.96 4.01 -19.48
C LYS A 310 22.23 4.35 -20.28
N ASP A 311 22.05 4.86 -21.49
CA ASP A 311 23.18 5.20 -22.37
C ASP A 311 23.99 6.38 -21.79
N ASN A 312 23.33 7.40 -21.25
CA ASN A 312 23.98 8.52 -20.57
C ASN A 312 24.80 8.03 -19.35
N VAL A 313 24.27 7.13 -18.54
CA VAL A 313 25.01 6.56 -17.39
C VAL A 313 26.16 5.68 -17.83
N SER A 314 26.09 5.04 -18.99
CA SER A 314 27.17 4.19 -19.51
C SER A 314 28.47 4.95 -19.78
N ILE A 315 28.39 6.26 -20.04
CA ILE A 315 29.54 7.15 -20.24
C ILE A 315 30.42 7.22 -18.97
N LEU A 316 29.80 7.11 -17.78
CA LEU A 316 30.51 7.16 -16.50
C LEU A 316 31.28 5.85 -16.18
N LYS A 317 31.10 4.80 -16.99
CA LYS A 317 31.76 3.49 -16.81
C LYS A 317 33.00 3.33 -17.69
N LYS A 318 33.34 4.32 -18.48
CA LYS A 318 34.58 4.44 -19.26
C LYS A 318 35.62 5.23 -18.50
#